data_f7b8774b1c9dde8de8025cc6ceba82d5
#
_entry.id   f7b8774b1c9dde8de8025cc6ceba82d5
#
_cell.length_a   1.000
_cell.length_b   1.000
_cell.length_c   1.000
_cell.angle_alpha   90.00
_cell.angle_beta   90.00
_cell.angle_gamma   90.00
#
_symmetry.space_group_name_H-M   'P 1'
#
loop_
_entity.id
_entity.type
_entity.pdbx_description
1 polymer ?
#
loop_
_entity_poly.entity_id
_entity_poly.type
_entity_poly.pdbx_seq_one_letter_code
_entity_poly.pdbx_strand_id
1 'polypeptide(L)'
;SYAGSSSFFQLKDTIERLTGFGYVIPTHQGRAAENVLFSHLVTAGAVVPGNSHFDTTKGHIESRKAVALDCTIDDAKNTQLEIPFKGNVDPKKLEDALQQHGDKIPFIIVTITNNTAGGQPVSMQNLREVRALADKYGKRVIYDSARFVENAYFIKTREEGYADKTIKEIVKEIYSLADGMTMSAKKDGI
;
A
#
# COMPACT_ATOMS: atom_id res chain seq x y z
N SER A 1 20.68 20.82 13.73
CA SER A 1 19.45 21.61 13.88
C SER A 1 18.30 20.70 14.33
N TYR A 2 17.50 21.17 15.25
CA TYR A 2 16.46 20.37 15.92
C TYR A 2 15.26 20.10 14.99
N ALA A 3 14.95 21.03 14.13
CA ALA A 3 13.93 20.92 13.10
C ALA A 3 14.34 21.78 11.90
N GLY A 4 14.04 21.34 10.71
CA GLY A 4 14.35 22.10 9.50
C GLY A 4 15.82 22.06 9.09
N SER A 5 16.52 20.92 9.29
CA SER A 5 17.84 20.72 8.71
C SER A 5 17.73 20.62 7.18
N SER A 6 18.79 21.00 6.48
CA SER A 6 18.86 20.89 5.01
C SER A 6 18.58 19.46 4.53
N SER A 7 19.11 18.45 5.24
CA SER A 7 18.86 17.04 4.93
C SER A 7 17.39 16.63 5.06
N PHE A 8 16.67 17.20 6.03
CA PHE A 8 15.22 16.97 6.14
C PHE A 8 14.46 17.52 4.93
N PHE A 9 14.77 18.75 4.53
CA PHE A 9 14.13 19.36 3.36
C PHE A 9 14.46 18.60 2.07
N GLN A 10 15.73 18.18 1.88
CA GLN A 10 16.10 17.34 0.75
C GLN A 10 15.32 16.00 0.70
N LEU A 11 15.18 15.33 1.85
CA LEU A 11 14.37 14.13 1.96
C LEU A 11 12.90 14.39 1.60
N LYS A 12 12.33 15.43 2.20
CA LYS A 12 10.94 15.84 1.95
C LYS A 12 10.71 16.12 0.47
N ASP A 13 11.52 17.00 -0.14
CA ASP A 13 11.40 17.36 -1.55
C ASP A 13 11.57 16.15 -2.48
N THR A 14 12.43 15.20 -2.11
CA THR A 14 12.63 13.98 -2.88
C THR A 14 11.39 13.09 -2.83
N ILE A 15 10.80 12.89 -1.65
CA ILE A 15 9.58 12.09 -1.49
C ILE A 15 8.41 12.77 -2.22
N GLU A 16 8.24 14.07 -2.07
CA GLU A 16 7.19 14.83 -2.77
C GLU A 16 7.30 14.70 -4.29
N ARG A 17 8.54 14.80 -4.83
CA ARG A 17 8.77 14.63 -6.28
C ARG A 17 8.47 13.23 -6.79
N LEU A 18 8.70 12.20 -5.97
CA LEU A 18 8.49 10.79 -6.36
C LEU A 18 7.02 10.38 -6.21
N THR A 19 6.38 10.82 -5.15
CA THR A 19 5.05 10.32 -4.77
C THR A 19 3.92 11.31 -5.06
N GLY A 20 4.21 12.61 -5.12
CA GLY A 20 3.20 13.66 -5.20
C GLY A 20 2.55 14.00 -3.86
N PHE A 21 2.89 13.34 -2.75
CA PHE A 21 2.31 13.64 -1.43
C PHE A 21 2.93 14.91 -0.84
N GLY A 22 2.10 15.87 -0.43
CA GLY A 22 2.55 17.17 0.09
C GLY A 22 3.02 17.15 1.55
N TYR A 23 2.81 16.07 2.28
CA TYR A 23 3.18 15.95 3.69
C TYR A 23 4.08 14.74 3.91
N VAL A 24 5.24 14.97 4.52
CA VAL A 24 6.22 13.92 4.84
C VAL A 24 6.55 13.99 6.33
N ILE A 25 6.30 12.90 7.04
CA ILE A 25 6.56 12.77 8.48
C ILE A 25 7.58 11.65 8.70
N PRO A 26 8.87 11.97 8.90
CA PRO A 26 9.88 10.97 9.21
C PRO A 26 9.63 10.37 10.59
N THR A 27 9.79 9.06 10.68
CA THR A 27 9.79 8.30 11.93
C THR A 27 11.08 7.49 12.04
N HIS A 28 11.39 6.96 13.22
CA HIS A 28 12.63 6.20 13.40
C HIS A 28 12.64 4.85 12.64
N GLN A 29 11.46 4.32 12.27
CA GLN A 29 11.31 3.10 11.44
C GLN A 29 9.88 2.94 10.93
N GLY A 30 9.68 2.08 9.91
CA GLY A 30 8.38 1.87 9.26
C GLY A 30 7.26 1.48 10.21
N ARG A 31 7.50 0.54 11.15
CA ARG A 31 6.48 0.15 12.14
C ARG A 31 6.06 1.29 13.08
N ALA A 32 6.90 2.31 13.26
CA ALA A 32 6.51 3.50 14.00
C ALA A 32 5.59 4.40 13.16
N ALA A 33 5.83 4.50 11.85
CA ALA A 33 4.92 5.18 10.93
C ALA A 33 3.53 4.53 10.95
N GLU A 34 3.47 3.20 10.87
CA GLU A 34 2.21 2.44 10.99
C GLU A 34 1.52 2.73 12.33
N ASN A 35 2.26 2.67 13.43
CA ASN A 35 1.69 2.92 14.77
C ASN A 35 1.09 4.33 14.88
N VAL A 36 1.80 5.35 14.40
CA VAL A 36 1.32 6.74 14.39
C VAL A 36 0.05 6.87 13.55
N LEU A 37 0.09 6.38 12.29
CA LEU A 37 -1.04 6.47 11.38
C LEU A 37 -2.27 5.75 11.92
N PHE A 38 -2.11 4.50 12.38
CA PHE A 38 -3.23 3.68 12.83
C PHE A 38 -3.78 4.12 14.19
N SER A 39 -2.98 4.80 15.03
CA SER A 39 -3.50 5.39 16.26
C SER A 39 -4.55 6.48 15.99
N HIS A 40 -4.50 7.11 14.84
CA HIS A 40 -5.46 8.13 14.44
C HIS A 40 -6.61 7.59 13.60
N LEU A 41 -6.38 6.54 12.79
CA LEU A 41 -7.35 6.08 11.80
C LEU A 41 -8.10 4.81 12.21
N VAL A 42 -7.53 3.97 13.11
CA VAL A 42 -8.10 2.67 13.47
C VAL A 42 -8.69 2.72 14.87
N THR A 43 -9.98 2.55 14.97
CA THR A 43 -10.72 2.43 16.23
C THR A 43 -11.14 0.99 16.50
N ALA A 44 -11.52 0.68 17.74
CA ALA A 44 -12.02 -0.65 18.09
C ALA A 44 -13.27 -1.01 17.25
N GLY A 45 -13.29 -2.23 16.71
CA GLY A 45 -14.34 -2.72 15.83
C GLY A 45 -14.20 -2.29 14.36
N ALA A 46 -13.18 -1.51 14.01
CA ALA A 46 -12.87 -1.21 12.61
C ALA A 46 -12.48 -2.47 11.83
N VAL A 47 -12.68 -2.43 10.51
CA VAL A 47 -12.25 -3.46 9.57
C VAL A 47 -11.35 -2.81 8.54
N VAL A 48 -10.15 -3.33 8.37
CA VAL A 48 -9.18 -2.81 7.39
C VAL A 48 -8.93 -3.88 6.32
N PRO A 49 -9.58 -3.77 5.15
CA PRO A 49 -9.35 -4.70 4.05
C PRO A 49 -8.03 -4.40 3.33
N GLY A 50 -7.39 -5.45 2.81
CA GLY A 50 -6.14 -5.33 2.03
C GLY A 50 -5.64 -6.65 1.49
N ASN A 51 -4.50 -6.62 0.81
CA ASN A 51 -3.84 -7.81 0.27
C ASN A 51 -2.84 -8.38 1.26
N SER A 52 -3.23 -9.36 2.07
CA SER A 52 -2.36 -10.08 3.03
C SER A 52 -1.45 -9.15 3.83
N HIS A 53 -2.02 -8.50 4.82
CA HIS A 53 -1.34 -7.53 5.68
C HIS A 53 0.02 -8.04 6.16
N PHE A 54 1.02 -7.17 6.14
CA PHE A 54 2.31 -7.49 6.75
C PHE A 54 2.15 -7.66 8.28
N ASP A 55 3.03 -8.43 8.91
CA ASP A 55 2.91 -8.80 10.32
C ASP A 55 2.75 -7.60 11.26
N THR A 56 3.55 -6.54 11.06
CA THR A 56 3.45 -5.34 11.89
C THR A 56 2.17 -4.56 11.62
N THR A 57 1.73 -4.48 10.37
CA THR A 57 0.46 -3.87 9.96
C THR A 57 -0.71 -4.58 10.63
N LYS A 58 -0.76 -5.91 10.50
CA LYS A 58 -1.77 -6.75 11.16
C LYS A 58 -1.74 -6.57 12.68
N GLY A 59 -0.55 -6.65 13.29
CA GLY A 59 -0.39 -6.47 14.73
C GLY A 59 -0.87 -5.11 15.23
N HIS A 60 -0.61 -4.02 14.50
CA HIS A 60 -1.11 -2.69 14.86
C HIS A 60 -2.63 -2.54 14.71
N ILE A 61 -3.23 -3.21 13.73
CA ILE A 61 -4.69 -3.23 13.57
C ILE A 61 -5.33 -4.02 14.71
N GLU A 62 -4.88 -5.26 14.94
CA GLU A 62 -5.46 -6.17 15.94
C GLU A 62 -5.24 -5.69 17.38
N SER A 63 -4.11 -5.05 17.71
CA SER A 63 -3.87 -4.46 19.03
C SER A 63 -4.87 -3.36 19.39
N ARG A 64 -5.53 -2.78 18.38
CA ARG A 64 -6.61 -1.80 18.54
C ARG A 64 -8.00 -2.40 18.57
N LYS A 65 -8.11 -3.74 18.70
CA LYS A 65 -9.37 -4.49 18.66
C LYS A 65 -10.13 -4.29 17.34
N ALA A 66 -9.39 -4.15 16.24
CA ALA A 66 -9.87 -4.06 14.87
C ALA A 66 -9.52 -5.33 14.10
N VAL A 67 -10.07 -5.50 12.91
CA VAL A 67 -9.89 -6.68 12.05
C VAL A 67 -9.05 -6.32 10.84
N ALA A 68 -7.95 -7.03 10.62
CA ALA A 68 -7.21 -7.01 9.36
C ALA A 68 -7.85 -8.05 8.41
N LEU A 69 -8.59 -7.58 7.41
CA LEU A 69 -9.35 -8.44 6.52
C LEU A 69 -8.55 -8.73 5.24
N ASP A 70 -8.19 -9.99 5.03
CA ASP A 70 -7.45 -10.41 3.83
C ASP A 70 -8.37 -10.53 2.62
N CYS A 71 -8.14 -9.68 1.62
CA CYS A 71 -8.79 -9.67 0.32
C CYS A 71 -7.84 -10.07 -0.81
N THR A 72 -6.75 -10.77 -0.54
CA THR A 72 -5.83 -11.24 -1.60
C THR A 72 -6.53 -12.25 -2.52
N ILE A 73 -6.15 -12.27 -3.80
CA ILE A 73 -6.61 -13.30 -4.75
C ILE A 73 -6.25 -14.70 -4.24
N ASP A 74 -7.10 -15.69 -4.50
CA ASP A 74 -6.89 -17.05 -4.00
C ASP A 74 -5.66 -17.72 -4.60
N ASP A 75 -5.33 -17.38 -5.83
CA ASP A 75 -4.13 -17.87 -6.53
C ASP A 75 -2.82 -17.53 -5.81
N ALA A 76 -2.80 -16.52 -4.97
CA ALA A 76 -1.64 -16.16 -4.15
C ALA A 76 -1.18 -17.30 -3.22
N LYS A 77 -2.11 -18.16 -2.81
CA LYS A 77 -1.85 -19.31 -1.91
C LYS A 77 -1.29 -20.54 -2.64
N ASN A 78 -1.45 -20.60 -3.96
CA ASN A 78 -0.94 -21.71 -4.75
C ASN A 78 0.52 -21.46 -5.18
N THR A 79 1.48 -22.03 -4.45
CA THR A 79 2.91 -21.84 -4.72
C THR A 79 3.39 -22.43 -6.03
N GLN A 80 2.63 -23.36 -6.63
CA GLN A 80 2.96 -24.00 -7.91
C GLN A 80 2.42 -23.24 -9.12
N LEU A 81 1.49 -22.34 -8.91
CA LEU A 81 0.89 -21.54 -9.99
C LEU A 81 1.80 -20.35 -10.31
N GLU A 82 2.23 -20.24 -11.55
CA GLU A 82 3.00 -19.10 -12.06
C GLU A 82 2.08 -18.12 -12.78
N ILE A 83 1.71 -17.03 -12.12
CA ILE A 83 1.01 -15.89 -12.70
C ILE A 83 1.73 -14.59 -12.36
N PRO A 84 1.62 -13.53 -13.19
CA PRO A 84 2.47 -12.34 -13.10
C PRO A 84 2.33 -11.54 -11.80
N PHE A 85 1.11 -11.49 -11.20
CA PHE A 85 0.76 -10.55 -10.13
C PHE A 85 -0.04 -11.22 -9.01
N LYS A 86 0.60 -12.13 -8.29
CA LYS A 86 -0.03 -12.85 -7.17
C LYS A 86 -0.27 -11.99 -5.92
N GLY A 87 0.29 -10.79 -5.88
CA GLY A 87 0.05 -9.83 -4.81
C GLY A 87 -1.26 -9.06 -4.92
N ASN A 88 -2.03 -9.26 -6.00
CA ASN A 88 -3.25 -8.51 -6.26
C ASN A 88 -4.32 -8.66 -5.16
N VAL A 89 -5.06 -7.57 -4.95
CA VAL A 89 -6.34 -7.59 -4.24
C VAL A 89 -7.39 -8.24 -5.14
N ASP A 90 -8.23 -9.11 -4.60
CA ASP A 90 -9.42 -9.59 -5.28
C ASP A 90 -10.51 -8.51 -5.24
N PRO A 91 -10.91 -7.93 -6.39
CA PRO A 91 -11.87 -6.83 -6.41
C PRO A 91 -13.24 -7.25 -5.85
N LYS A 92 -13.64 -8.52 -6.04
CA LYS A 92 -14.91 -9.01 -5.52
C LYS A 92 -14.89 -9.11 -4.00
N LYS A 93 -13.82 -9.71 -3.41
CA LYS A 93 -13.66 -9.77 -1.95
C LYS A 93 -13.62 -8.37 -1.34
N LEU A 94 -12.93 -7.43 -2.00
CA LEU A 94 -12.87 -6.05 -1.53
C LEU A 94 -14.24 -5.38 -1.59
N GLU A 95 -14.98 -5.54 -2.69
CA GLU A 95 -16.31 -4.95 -2.82
C GLU A 95 -17.30 -5.54 -1.82
N ASP A 96 -17.30 -6.87 -1.64
CA ASP A 96 -18.11 -7.55 -0.63
C ASP A 96 -17.81 -7.01 0.78
N ALA A 97 -16.52 -6.79 1.10
CA ALA A 97 -16.10 -6.20 2.37
C ALA A 97 -16.61 -4.76 2.54
N LEU A 98 -16.51 -3.94 1.48
CA LEU A 98 -17.00 -2.55 1.48
C LEU A 98 -18.51 -2.47 1.68
N GLN A 99 -19.27 -3.38 1.07
CA GLN A 99 -20.72 -3.48 1.24
C GLN A 99 -21.10 -3.95 2.64
N GLN A 100 -20.42 -4.99 3.15
CA GLN A 100 -20.75 -5.62 4.42
C GLN A 100 -20.37 -4.76 5.62
N HIS A 101 -19.23 -4.07 5.56
CA HIS A 101 -18.65 -3.38 6.71
C HIS A 101 -18.74 -1.85 6.63
N GLY A 102 -18.97 -1.27 5.44
CA GLY A 102 -19.30 0.14 5.24
C GLY A 102 -18.54 1.12 6.13
N ASP A 103 -19.23 1.73 7.08
CA ASP A 103 -18.67 2.76 7.96
C ASP A 103 -17.58 2.25 8.92
N LYS A 104 -17.47 0.95 9.12
CA LYS A 104 -16.40 0.36 9.93
C LYS A 104 -15.05 0.32 9.20
N ILE A 105 -15.01 0.60 7.89
CA ILE A 105 -13.78 0.62 7.10
C ILE A 105 -13.24 2.05 7.05
N PRO A 106 -12.14 2.35 7.79
CA PRO A 106 -11.53 3.68 7.76
C PRO A 106 -10.71 3.94 6.49
N PHE A 107 -10.08 2.90 5.94
CA PHE A 107 -9.29 2.91 4.72
C PHE A 107 -9.04 1.49 4.20
N ILE A 108 -8.61 1.39 2.95
CA ILE A 108 -8.10 0.17 2.32
C ILE A 108 -6.58 0.24 2.35
N ILE A 109 -5.90 -0.86 2.70
CA ILE A 109 -4.44 -0.91 2.66
C ILE A 109 -3.96 -1.87 1.57
N VAL A 110 -2.98 -1.44 0.76
CA VAL A 110 -2.35 -2.29 -0.24
C VAL A 110 -0.85 -2.34 0.00
N THR A 111 -0.34 -3.54 0.19
CA THR A 111 1.10 -3.80 0.40
C THR A 111 1.79 -4.05 -0.94
N ILE A 112 2.78 -3.23 -1.26
CA ILE A 112 3.54 -3.28 -2.53
C ILE A 112 5.07 -3.33 -2.26
N THR A 113 5.76 -4.41 -2.68
CA THR A 113 5.21 -5.73 -3.07
C THR A 113 4.56 -6.43 -1.88
N ASN A 114 3.64 -7.36 -2.12
CA ASN A 114 2.99 -8.12 -1.06
C ASN A 114 3.99 -9.10 -0.39
N ASN A 115 4.55 -8.68 0.74
CA ASN A 115 5.59 -9.44 1.44
C ASN A 115 5.09 -10.79 1.97
N THR A 116 3.88 -10.83 2.51
CA THR A 116 3.28 -12.04 3.10
C THR A 116 3.02 -13.12 2.05
N ALA A 117 2.71 -12.72 0.82
CA ALA A 117 2.58 -13.63 -0.32
C ALA A 117 3.94 -13.97 -0.99
N GLY A 118 5.08 -13.76 -0.30
CA GLY A 118 6.41 -14.05 -0.82
C GLY A 118 7.02 -12.95 -1.69
N GLY A 119 6.66 -11.68 -1.46
CA GLY A 119 7.15 -10.54 -2.24
C GLY A 119 6.48 -10.41 -3.61
N GLN A 120 5.27 -10.96 -3.76
CA GLN A 120 4.54 -10.94 -5.02
C GLN A 120 4.05 -9.53 -5.38
N PRO A 121 4.21 -9.10 -6.64
CA PRO A 121 3.81 -7.77 -7.06
C PRO A 121 2.31 -7.62 -7.24
N VAL A 122 1.88 -6.36 -7.19
CA VAL A 122 0.53 -5.90 -7.52
C VAL A 122 0.58 -5.19 -8.87
N SER A 123 -0.35 -5.51 -9.78
CA SER A 123 -0.42 -4.89 -11.11
C SER A 123 -0.96 -3.46 -11.04
N MET A 124 -0.63 -2.62 -12.00
CA MET A 124 -1.21 -1.28 -12.13
C MET A 124 -2.71 -1.35 -12.38
N GLN A 125 -3.15 -2.32 -13.18
CA GLN A 125 -4.57 -2.56 -13.42
C GLN A 125 -5.32 -2.81 -12.10
N ASN A 126 -4.76 -3.64 -11.22
CA ASN A 126 -5.38 -3.93 -9.92
C ASN A 126 -5.37 -2.71 -8.99
N LEU A 127 -4.30 -1.91 -9.00
CA LEU A 127 -4.27 -0.65 -8.24
C LEU A 127 -5.38 0.32 -8.69
N ARG A 128 -5.65 0.39 -10.00
CA ARG A 128 -6.77 1.19 -10.55
C ARG A 128 -8.14 0.63 -10.14
N GLU A 129 -8.31 -0.69 -10.13
CA GLU A 129 -9.55 -1.34 -9.67
C GLU A 129 -9.81 -1.05 -8.19
N VAL A 130 -8.77 -1.16 -7.35
CA VAL A 130 -8.86 -0.78 -5.93
C VAL A 130 -9.22 0.70 -5.76
N ARG A 131 -8.60 1.60 -6.54
CA ARG A 131 -8.92 3.04 -6.51
C ARG A 131 -10.37 3.29 -6.90
N ALA A 132 -10.84 2.67 -7.98
CA ALA A 132 -12.23 2.82 -8.45
C ALA A 132 -13.25 2.36 -7.39
N LEU A 133 -12.99 1.23 -6.73
CA LEU A 133 -13.83 0.76 -5.63
C LEU A 133 -13.77 1.71 -4.43
N ALA A 134 -12.58 2.18 -4.07
CA ALA A 134 -12.43 3.14 -2.99
C ALA A 134 -13.20 4.44 -3.27
N ASP A 135 -13.14 4.97 -4.49
CA ASP A 135 -13.90 6.15 -4.90
C ASP A 135 -15.42 5.91 -4.85
N LYS A 136 -15.87 4.76 -5.36
CA LYS A 136 -17.29 4.36 -5.34
C LYS A 136 -17.88 4.35 -3.93
N TYR A 137 -17.09 3.91 -2.94
CA TYR A 137 -17.52 3.78 -1.55
C TYR A 137 -17.01 4.92 -0.63
N GLY A 138 -16.36 5.94 -1.18
CA GLY A 138 -15.84 7.08 -0.43
C GLY A 138 -14.75 6.71 0.58
N LYS A 139 -13.87 5.75 0.23
CA LYS A 139 -12.80 5.26 1.12
C LYS A 139 -11.43 5.74 0.66
N ARG A 140 -10.51 5.87 1.63
CA ARG A 140 -9.11 6.16 1.36
C ARG A 140 -8.35 4.90 1.00
N VAL A 141 -7.31 5.05 0.19
CA VAL A 141 -6.33 4.00 -0.12
C VAL A 141 -4.98 4.40 0.47
N ILE A 142 -4.42 3.55 1.31
CA ILE A 142 -3.10 3.72 1.91
C ILE A 142 -2.18 2.61 1.40
N TYR A 143 -0.97 2.96 0.97
CA TYR A 143 0.02 1.95 0.59
C TYR A 143 1.00 1.66 1.74
N ASP A 144 1.20 0.37 2.02
CA ASP A 144 2.43 -0.12 2.66
C ASP A 144 3.45 -0.35 1.55
N SER A 145 4.38 0.57 1.39
CA SER A 145 5.15 0.72 0.16
C SER A 145 6.66 0.54 0.35
N ALA A 146 7.06 -0.36 1.23
CA ALA A 146 8.48 -0.61 1.50
C ALA A 146 9.29 -1.06 0.27
N ARG A 147 8.65 -1.72 -0.72
CA ARG A 147 9.26 -2.24 -1.95
C ARG A 147 8.57 -1.71 -3.22
N PHE A 148 8.29 -0.44 -3.23
CA PHE A 148 7.57 0.20 -4.34
C PHE A 148 8.35 0.20 -5.66
N VAL A 149 9.69 0.28 -5.61
CA VAL A 149 10.55 0.23 -6.82
C VAL A 149 10.56 -1.16 -7.41
N GLU A 150 10.68 -2.21 -6.57
CA GLU A 150 10.53 -3.59 -7.02
C GLU A 150 9.16 -3.81 -7.68
N ASN A 151 8.09 -3.31 -7.08
CA ASN A 151 6.74 -3.43 -7.65
C ASN A 151 6.64 -2.72 -9.00
N ALA A 152 7.20 -1.52 -9.12
CA ALA A 152 7.25 -0.77 -10.38
C ALA A 152 8.06 -1.50 -11.46
N TYR A 153 9.16 -2.16 -11.08
CA TYR A 153 9.95 -2.96 -12.00
C TYR A 153 9.16 -4.17 -12.52
N PHE A 154 8.41 -4.85 -11.66
CA PHE A 154 7.54 -5.94 -12.10
C PHE A 154 6.41 -5.47 -13.02
N ILE A 155 5.80 -4.33 -12.76
CA ILE A 155 4.83 -3.70 -13.67
C ILE A 155 5.49 -3.45 -15.02
N LYS A 156 6.68 -2.81 -15.05
CA LYS A 156 7.43 -2.54 -16.27
C LYS A 156 7.69 -3.79 -17.10
N THR A 157 8.03 -4.90 -16.46
CA THR A 157 8.48 -6.13 -17.14
C THR A 157 7.37 -7.13 -17.45
N ARG A 158 6.20 -7.01 -16.79
CA ARG A 158 5.15 -8.03 -16.86
C ARG A 158 3.79 -7.49 -17.32
N GLU A 159 3.57 -6.18 -17.25
CA GLU A 159 2.27 -5.58 -17.58
C GLU A 159 2.32 -4.92 -18.96
N GLU A 160 1.34 -5.19 -19.79
CA GLU A 160 1.24 -4.62 -21.15
C GLU A 160 1.16 -3.08 -21.08
N GLY A 161 1.86 -2.42 -22.01
CA GLY A 161 1.89 -0.96 -22.10
C GLY A 161 2.88 -0.25 -21.16
N TYR A 162 3.67 -1.01 -20.36
CA TYR A 162 4.62 -0.42 -19.41
C TYR A 162 6.11 -0.59 -19.80
N ALA A 163 6.42 -1.42 -20.81
CA ALA A 163 7.80 -1.73 -21.18
C ALA A 163 8.66 -0.50 -21.51
N ASP A 164 8.07 0.51 -22.14
CA ASP A 164 8.77 1.74 -22.56
C ASP A 164 8.78 2.84 -21.49
N LYS A 165 8.01 2.69 -20.40
CA LYS A 165 7.98 3.66 -19.30
C LYS A 165 9.21 3.51 -18.41
N THR A 166 9.69 4.62 -17.88
CA THR A 166 10.72 4.61 -16.84
C THR A 166 10.11 4.18 -15.50
N ILE A 167 10.93 3.61 -14.62
CA ILE A 167 10.51 3.26 -13.24
C ILE A 167 9.90 4.48 -12.53
N LYS A 168 10.47 5.65 -12.72
CA LYS A 168 9.98 6.89 -12.10
C LYS A 168 8.57 7.27 -12.56
N GLU A 169 8.25 7.09 -13.82
CA GLU A 169 6.90 7.32 -14.35
C GLU A 169 5.90 6.33 -13.75
N ILE A 170 6.28 5.04 -13.69
CA ILE A 170 5.45 4.00 -13.08
C ILE A 170 5.22 4.27 -11.60
N VAL A 171 6.25 4.65 -10.85
CA VAL A 171 6.16 5.02 -9.43
C VAL A 171 5.20 6.19 -9.22
N LYS A 172 5.29 7.23 -10.05
CA LYS A 172 4.35 8.36 -9.99
C LYS A 172 2.91 7.93 -10.23
N GLU A 173 2.70 7.04 -11.20
CA GLU A 173 1.38 6.50 -11.50
C GLU A 173 0.85 5.66 -10.33
N ILE A 174 1.67 4.78 -9.73
CA ILE A 174 1.32 4.02 -8.53
C ILE A 174 0.79 4.97 -7.43
N TYR A 175 1.58 5.97 -7.05
CA TYR A 175 1.21 6.86 -5.95
C TYR A 175 0.06 7.81 -6.26
N SER A 176 -0.22 8.10 -7.54
CA SER A 176 -1.39 8.89 -7.94
C SER A 176 -2.72 8.19 -7.62
N LEU A 177 -2.69 6.88 -7.36
CA LEU A 177 -3.86 6.06 -7.03
C LEU A 177 -4.07 5.87 -5.51
N ALA A 178 -3.25 6.52 -4.67
CA ALA A 178 -3.34 6.43 -3.21
C ALA A 178 -3.51 7.80 -2.55
N ASP A 179 -4.08 7.79 -1.35
CA ASP A 179 -4.27 8.98 -0.52
C ASP A 179 -3.11 9.17 0.48
N GLY A 180 -2.28 8.15 0.66
CA GLY A 180 -1.14 8.19 1.56
C GLY A 180 -0.35 6.89 1.56
N MET A 181 0.74 6.88 2.32
CA MET A 181 1.59 5.68 2.45
C MET A 181 2.26 5.61 3.82
N THR A 182 2.66 4.38 4.17
CA THR A 182 3.74 4.12 5.13
C THR A 182 4.91 3.47 4.39
N MET A 183 6.15 3.77 4.77
CA MET A 183 7.33 3.21 4.13
C MET A 183 8.44 2.94 5.13
N SER A 184 9.01 1.74 5.06
CA SER A 184 10.29 1.43 5.70
C SER A 184 11.41 1.74 4.70
N ALA A 185 12.03 2.91 4.82
CA ALA A 185 13.02 3.40 3.85
C ALA A 185 14.32 2.56 3.76
N LYS A 186 14.54 1.62 4.68
CA LYS A 186 15.70 0.72 4.66
C LYS A 186 15.68 -0.36 3.56
N LYS A 187 14.73 -0.30 2.63
CA LYS A 187 14.62 -1.16 1.44
C LYS A 187 14.80 -0.30 0.20
N ASP A 188 13.72 0.04 -0.49
CA ASP A 188 13.77 0.82 -1.74
C ASP A 188 13.97 2.33 -1.51
N GLY A 189 14.03 2.78 -0.28
CA GLY A 189 14.25 4.19 0.05
C GLY A 189 15.71 4.59 0.27
N ILE A 190 16.67 3.69 -0.02
CA ILE A 190 18.11 3.94 0.05
C ILE A 190 18.72 4.18 -1.32
#